data_15e0e59e365c57e91a0759c79e349281
#
_entry.id   15e0e59e365c57e91a0759c79e349281
#
_cell.length_a   1.000
_cell.length_b   1.000
_cell.length_c   1.000
_cell.angle_alpha   90.00
_cell.angle_beta   90.00
_cell.angle_gamma   90.00
#
_symmetry.space_group_name_H-M   'P 1'
#
loop_
_entity.id
_entity.type
_entity.pdbx_description
1 polymer ?
#
loop_
_entity_poly.entity_id
_entity_poly.type
_entity_poly.pdbx_seq_one_letter_code
_entity_poly.pdbx_strand_id
1 'polypeptide(L)'
;MSHPLVPEVEKFVKNNDVAIYMKGTADFPMCGFSARAVSVLKAAGVEKPASFDVLSDDDMWTALEEFTQWPTVPQIFIKGK
;
A
#
# COMPACT_ATOMS: atom_id res chain seq x y z
N MET A 1 -6.95 1.67 21.18
CA MET A 1 -8.01 2.14 20.26
C MET A 1 -7.49 2.21 18.85
N SER A 2 -8.33 1.87 17.90
CA SER A 2 -7.94 1.90 16.50
C SER A 2 -7.86 3.33 15.96
N HIS A 3 -6.89 3.57 15.10
CA HIS A 3 -6.81 4.84 14.38
C HIS A 3 -8.09 5.03 13.55
N PRO A 4 -8.65 6.25 13.48
CA PRO A 4 -9.90 6.49 12.75
C PRO A 4 -9.87 6.10 11.28
N LEU A 5 -8.70 6.05 10.65
CA LEU A 5 -8.56 5.70 9.24
C LEU A 5 -8.35 4.21 8.98
N VAL A 6 -8.29 3.36 10.03
CA VAL A 6 -8.17 1.91 9.84
C VAL A 6 -9.28 1.35 8.96
N PRO A 7 -10.55 1.76 9.11
CA PRO A 7 -11.60 1.29 8.19
C PRO A 7 -11.33 1.64 6.73
N GLU A 8 -10.68 2.78 6.47
CA GLU A 8 -10.30 3.15 5.11
C GLU A 8 -9.22 2.23 4.55
N VAL A 9 -8.26 1.83 5.40
CA VAL A 9 -7.24 0.86 4.99
C VAL A 9 -7.89 -0.47 4.64
N GLU A 10 -8.79 -0.96 5.49
CA GLU A 10 -9.51 -2.20 5.22
C GLU A 10 -10.28 -2.14 3.90
N LYS A 11 -10.96 -1.03 3.66
CA LYS A 11 -11.76 -0.83 2.46
C LYS A 11 -10.89 -0.87 1.20
N PHE A 12 -9.76 -0.16 1.23
CA PHE A 12 -8.83 -0.12 0.11
C PHE A 12 -8.29 -1.52 -0.21
N VAL A 13 -7.89 -2.25 0.84
CA VAL A 13 -7.33 -3.59 0.70
C VAL A 13 -8.38 -4.57 0.18
N LYS A 14 -9.61 -4.49 0.66
CA LYS A 14 -10.68 -5.42 0.26
C LYS A 14 -11.25 -5.13 -1.12
N ASN A 15 -11.27 -3.86 -1.51
CA ASN A 15 -11.88 -3.46 -2.79
C ASN A 15 -10.96 -3.62 -3.99
N ASN A 16 -9.72 -4.00 -3.78
CA ASN A 16 -8.74 -4.15 -4.86
C ASN A 16 -8.09 -5.53 -4.76
N ASP A 17 -8.02 -6.23 -5.89
CA ASP A 17 -7.38 -7.54 -5.93
C ASP A 17 -5.91 -7.47 -5.54
N VAL A 18 -5.22 -6.44 -6.03
CA VAL A 18 -3.85 -6.17 -5.65
C VAL A 18 -3.74 -4.71 -5.23
N ALA A 19 -3.39 -4.48 -3.99
CA ALA A 19 -3.23 -3.16 -3.42
C ALA A 19 -1.83 -3.02 -2.84
N ILE A 20 -1.24 -1.84 -2.99
CA ILE A 20 0.08 -1.56 -2.45
C ILE A 20 0.08 -0.19 -1.77
N TYR A 21 0.56 -0.17 -0.52
CA TYR A 21 0.90 1.07 0.17
C TYR A 21 2.39 1.28 0.00
N MET A 22 2.77 2.45 -0.50
CA MET A 22 4.15 2.69 -0.91
C MET A 22 4.51 4.16 -0.78
N LYS A 23 5.78 4.47 -0.94
CA LYS A 23 6.25 5.85 -1.05
C LYS A 23 6.19 6.25 -2.51
N GLY A 24 5.30 7.20 -2.82
CA GLY A 24 4.96 7.59 -4.17
C GLY A 24 3.82 6.75 -4.70
N THR A 25 3.72 6.66 -6.02
CA THR A 25 2.67 5.89 -6.69
C THR A 25 3.30 4.82 -7.58
N ALA A 26 2.46 3.91 -8.08
CA ALA A 26 2.94 2.87 -8.99
C ALA A 26 3.61 3.46 -10.24
N ASP A 27 3.11 4.61 -10.72
CA ASP A 27 3.69 5.28 -11.88
C ASP A 27 4.93 6.12 -11.52
N PHE A 28 5.00 6.63 -10.29
CA PHE A 28 6.10 7.49 -9.83
C PHE A 28 6.56 7.07 -8.43
N PRO A 29 7.26 5.93 -8.32
CA PRO A 29 7.78 5.52 -7.01
C PRO A 29 8.83 6.51 -6.49
N MET A 30 8.74 6.83 -5.20
CA MET A 30 9.63 7.79 -4.55
C MET A 30 10.70 7.13 -3.69
N CYS A 31 10.84 5.82 -3.78
CA CYS A 31 11.78 5.07 -2.96
C CYS A 31 12.19 3.81 -3.74
N GLY A 32 13.47 3.43 -3.64
CA GLY A 32 13.99 2.27 -4.35
C GLY A 32 13.28 0.97 -4.00
N PHE A 33 12.91 0.80 -2.74
CA PHE A 33 12.18 -0.39 -2.31
C PHE A 33 10.77 -0.42 -2.90
N SER A 34 10.10 0.73 -2.94
CA SER A 34 8.77 0.84 -3.56
C SER A 34 8.82 0.59 -5.06
N ALA A 35 9.83 1.14 -5.73
CA ALA A 35 10.02 0.91 -7.16
C ALA A 35 10.24 -0.57 -7.46
N ARG A 36 11.02 -1.24 -6.63
CA ARG A 36 11.29 -2.66 -6.79
C ARG A 36 10.01 -3.50 -6.60
N ALA A 37 9.22 -3.15 -5.58
CA ALA A 37 7.96 -3.85 -5.33
C ALA A 37 7.02 -3.75 -6.55
N VAL A 38 6.89 -2.56 -7.13
CA VAL A 38 6.07 -2.35 -8.32
C VAL A 38 6.62 -3.16 -9.49
N SER A 39 7.94 -3.17 -9.68
CA SER A 39 8.57 -3.95 -10.75
C SER A 39 8.28 -5.44 -10.62
N VAL A 40 8.35 -5.97 -9.40
CA VAL A 40 8.06 -7.38 -9.15
C VAL A 40 6.60 -7.70 -9.47
N LEU A 41 5.66 -6.82 -9.08
CA LEU A 41 4.25 -7.01 -9.39
C LEU A 41 4.00 -7.00 -10.89
N LYS A 42 4.62 -6.09 -11.62
CA LYS A 42 4.48 -6.03 -13.08
C LYS A 42 5.05 -7.28 -13.74
N ALA A 43 6.19 -7.75 -13.26
CA ALA A 43 6.80 -8.98 -13.77
C ALA A 43 5.90 -10.20 -13.51
N ALA A 44 5.11 -10.17 -12.47
CA ALA A 44 4.16 -11.23 -12.13
C ALA A 44 2.83 -11.11 -12.89
N GLY A 45 2.69 -10.12 -13.77
CA GLY A 45 1.49 -9.94 -14.56
C GLY A 45 0.50 -8.92 -14.04
N VAL A 46 0.84 -8.22 -12.96
CA VAL A 46 -0.03 -7.18 -12.39
C VAL A 46 0.34 -5.84 -13.02
N GLU A 47 -0.40 -5.44 -14.05
CA GLU A 47 -0.07 -4.22 -14.79
C GLU A 47 -0.34 -2.94 -14.02
N LYS A 48 -1.46 -2.90 -13.29
CA LYS A 48 -1.86 -1.71 -12.53
C LYS A 48 -2.34 -2.08 -11.14
N PRO A 49 -1.43 -2.28 -10.21
CA PRO A 49 -1.85 -2.45 -8.81
C PRO A 49 -2.47 -1.15 -8.30
N ALA A 50 -3.49 -1.25 -7.47
CA ALA A 50 -4.03 -0.08 -6.78
C ALA A 50 -2.99 0.39 -5.78
N SER A 51 -2.53 1.63 -5.91
CA SER A 51 -1.47 2.14 -5.04
C SER A 51 -1.94 3.33 -4.20
N PHE A 52 -1.39 3.43 -3.00
CA PHE A 52 -1.60 4.58 -2.13
C PHE A 52 -0.25 5.11 -1.69
N ASP A 53 -0.06 6.42 -1.88
CA ASP A 53 1.18 7.11 -1.52
C ASP A 53 1.11 7.53 -0.04
N VAL A 54 1.83 6.80 0.83
CA VAL A 54 1.84 7.10 2.26
C VAL A 54 2.55 8.41 2.58
N LEU A 55 3.34 8.94 1.65
CA LEU A 55 3.99 10.25 1.84
C LEU A 55 2.99 11.39 1.73
N SER A 56 1.85 11.16 1.08
CA SER A 56 0.82 12.19 0.92
C SER A 56 -0.11 12.30 2.12
N ASP A 57 -0.07 11.34 3.05
CA ASP A 57 -0.98 11.31 4.18
C ASP A 57 -0.39 10.53 5.34
N ASP A 58 0.20 11.26 6.29
CA ASP A 58 0.84 10.66 7.47
C ASP A 58 -0.16 9.91 8.34
N ASP A 59 -1.40 10.38 8.41
CA ASP A 59 -2.44 9.71 9.20
C ASP A 59 -2.79 8.35 8.59
N MET A 60 -2.81 8.26 7.28
CA MET A 60 -3.06 6.98 6.61
C MET A 60 -1.90 6.01 6.85
N TRP A 61 -0.66 6.51 6.86
CA TRP A 61 0.49 5.67 7.18
C TRP A 61 0.39 5.12 8.59
N THR A 62 0.01 5.97 9.56
CA THR A 62 -0.19 5.54 10.95
C THR A 62 -1.28 4.47 11.03
N ALA A 63 -2.39 4.68 10.31
CA ALA A 63 -3.49 3.71 10.28
C ALA A 63 -3.04 2.38 9.67
N LEU A 64 -2.22 2.42 8.62
CA LEU A 64 -1.67 1.23 8.00
C LEU A 64 -0.81 0.44 8.98
N GLU A 65 0.08 1.10 9.70
CA GLU A 65 0.91 0.47 10.72
C GLU A 65 0.07 -0.23 11.78
N GLU A 66 -1.00 0.43 12.23
CA GLU A 66 -1.89 -0.15 13.21
C GLU A 66 -2.62 -1.37 12.67
N PHE A 67 -3.09 -1.29 11.44
CA PHE A 67 -3.82 -2.38 10.80
C PHE A 67 -2.93 -3.62 10.58
N THR A 68 -1.72 -3.42 10.11
CA THR A 68 -0.81 -4.53 9.75
C THR A 68 0.16 -4.91 10.86
N GLN A 69 0.35 -4.04 11.85
CA GLN A 69 1.38 -4.19 12.87
C GLN A 69 2.79 -4.21 12.28
N TRP A 70 2.98 -3.54 11.14
CA TRP A 70 4.25 -3.49 10.43
C TRP A 70 4.58 -2.05 10.07
N PRO A 71 5.72 -1.51 10.53
CA PRO A 71 5.98 -0.07 10.40
C PRO A 71 6.55 0.40 9.06
N THR A 72 6.97 -0.51 8.21
CA THR A 72 7.65 -0.14 6.97
C THR A 72 6.78 -0.33 5.73
N VAL A 73 7.07 0.42 4.70
CA VAL A 73 6.48 0.26 3.37
C VAL A 73 7.60 -0.04 2.37
N PRO A 74 7.34 -0.68 1.24
CA PRO A 74 6.01 -0.99 0.68
C PRO A 74 5.33 -2.17 1.36
N GLN A 75 4.00 -2.16 1.35
CA GLN A 75 3.20 -3.28 1.83
C GLN A 75 2.20 -3.65 0.75
N ILE A 76 2.18 -4.93 0.40
CA ILE A 76 1.36 -5.45 -0.70
C ILE A 76 0.28 -6.36 -0.15
N PHE A 77 -0.94 -6.17 -0.63
CA PHE A 77 -2.09 -6.99 -0.26
C PHE A 77 -2.67 -7.63 -1.52
N ILE A 78 -2.85 -8.93 -1.47
CA ILE A 78 -3.43 -9.67 -2.58
C ILE A 78 -4.72 -10.29 -2.10
N LYS A 79 -5.84 -9.90 -2.73
CA LYS A 79 -7.19 -10.37 -2.38
C LYS A 79 -7.50 -10.17 -0.89
N GLY A 80 -7.08 -9.02 -0.35
CA GLY A 80 -7.37 -8.65 1.02
C GLY A 80 -6.42 -9.22 2.07
N LYS A 81 -5.27 -9.75 1.64
CA LYS A 81 -4.35 -10.39 2.60
C LYS A 81 -2.97 -9.77 2.60
#